data_a04ef05a0c8cd32343c4dd4bc39ccb2a
#
_entry.id   a04ef05a0c8cd32343c4dd4bc39ccb2a
#
_cell.length_a   1.000
_cell.length_b   1.000
_cell.length_c   1.000
_cell.angle_alpha   90.00
_cell.angle_beta   90.00
_cell.angle_gamma   90.00
#
_symmetry.space_group_name_H-M   'P 1'
#
loop_
_entity.id
_entity.type
_entity.pdbx_description
1 polymer ?
#
loop_
_entity_poly.entity_id
_entity_poly.type
_entity_poly.pdbx_seq_one_letter_code
_entity_poly.pdbx_strand_id
1 'polypeptide(L)'
;MLVFDIETDGLLEDLTKIHCMCIKDTSTDTMYRYTPENIEDGIKKLMVAGETICGHNVIAFDLPAIKKLYPWFTVCKDKVIDTLVYARLVFSEVNYIDNKLTRIGVLPKRLYGSHSLKAYGYRLGVLKGTYCETEDAWAIFTPEMLDYNEQDVVVTEALYKKCSKKTTTEQALSLEHKAQWLMVRMENNGFTFDKEKAIELMSTLQNKQIEVLNQLAHMVPRIPDKVFIPKRDNKSKGYKAGIPIQRYKEFNPNSRQQVLWIMKDYYKYPFSNPDMHTEDGKIQLNEETFKLIVKDTEAPEEVRKLAELFQENFLLTKRLGQLIDGKNGWLKLVSEDGKIHGHVNPNGAITGRATHRKPNIAQVPHVGTEYGKECRELFTVPEGWYQVGIDACGLELRCLSHYMYPFDNGEYANECVNGDIHTKNQIAAGLPERNMAKTFIYGFLYGAGDAKIGQIVGGTAEHGAELRKKFLKETPAIKKLQSYVKNLLSEYDVGL
;
A
#
# COMPACT_ATOMS: atom_id res chain seq x y z
N MET A 1 16.51 -17.08 -25.67
CA MET A 1 15.60 -16.79 -24.54
C MET A 1 14.22 -17.28 -24.90
N LEU A 2 13.57 -17.97 -23.98
CA LEU A 2 12.21 -18.47 -24.17
C LEU A 2 11.20 -17.54 -23.47
N VAL A 3 10.31 -16.89 -24.21
CA VAL A 3 9.19 -16.11 -23.65
C VAL A 3 7.96 -17.00 -23.64
N PHE A 4 7.30 -17.13 -22.49
CA PHE A 4 6.18 -18.06 -22.34
C PHE A 4 5.04 -17.49 -21.49
N ASP A 5 3.88 -18.10 -21.65
CA ASP A 5 2.67 -17.87 -20.87
C ASP A 5 1.83 -19.16 -20.83
N ILE A 6 1.01 -19.34 -19.80
CA ILE A 6 0.10 -20.48 -19.64
C ILE A 6 -1.32 -20.03 -19.35
N GLU A 7 -2.31 -20.85 -19.77
CA GLU A 7 -3.69 -20.68 -19.35
C GLU A 7 -4.15 -21.88 -18.52
N THR A 8 -4.88 -21.59 -17.45
CA THR A 8 -5.30 -22.59 -16.45
C THR A 8 -6.81 -22.50 -16.18
N ASP A 9 -7.36 -23.54 -15.58
CA ASP A 9 -8.79 -23.60 -15.22
C ASP A 9 -9.16 -22.85 -13.92
N GLY A 10 -8.19 -22.25 -13.25
CA GLY A 10 -8.42 -21.52 -12.01
C GLY A 10 -7.19 -20.76 -11.52
N LEU A 11 -7.34 -20.10 -10.37
CA LEU A 11 -6.23 -19.47 -9.68
C LEU A 11 -5.38 -20.51 -8.95
N LEU A 12 -4.21 -20.12 -8.44
CA LEU A 12 -3.21 -21.03 -7.87
C LEU A 12 -3.77 -21.96 -6.78
N GLU A 13 -4.75 -21.49 -6.00
CA GLU A 13 -5.40 -22.29 -4.97
C GLU A 13 -6.29 -23.39 -5.57
N ASP A 14 -7.08 -23.08 -6.59
CA ASP A 14 -8.16 -23.91 -7.13
C ASP A 14 -7.78 -24.64 -8.43
N LEU A 15 -6.69 -24.24 -9.10
CA LEU A 15 -6.33 -24.82 -10.41
C LEU A 15 -6.09 -26.33 -10.33
N THR A 16 -6.60 -27.05 -11.32
CA THR A 16 -6.48 -28.50 -11.46
C THR A 16 -5.77 -28.93 -12.75
N LYS A 17 -5.69 -28.02 -13.74
CA LYS A 17 -5.03 -28.32 -15.03
C LYS A 17 -4.52 -27.04 -15.71
N ILE A 18 -3.53 -27.22 -16.60
CA ILE A 18 -3.10 -26.24 -17.58
C ILE A 18 -3.80 -26.56 -18.90
N HIS A 19 -4.52 -25.59 -19.44
CA HIS A 19 -5.22 -25.74 -20.72
C HIS A 19 -4.30 -25.62 -21.91
N CYS A 20 -3.38 -24.67 -21.90
CA CYS A 20 -2.44 -24.50 -22.99
C CYS A 20 -1.21 -23.72 -22.53
N MET A 21 -0.18 -23.75 -23.36
CA MET A 21 1.07 -23.01 -23.19
C MET A 21 1.57 -22.55 -24.57
N CYS A 22 2.01 -21.31 -24.66
CA CYS A 22 2.76 -20.81 -25.79
C CYS A 22 4.18 -20.44 -25.35
N ILE A 23 5.16 -20.78 -26.19
CA ILE A 23 6.58 -20.47 -25.97
C ILE A 23 7.14 -19.86 -27.24
N LYS A 24 7.69 -18.66 -27.15
CA LYS A 24 8.44 -18.03 -28.24
C LYS A 24 9.93 -18.12 -27.97
N ASP A 25 10.66 -18.77 -28.88
CA ASP A 25 12.11 -18.71 -28.89
C ASP A 25 12.56 -17.46 -29.65
N THR A 26 13.10 -16.49 -28.91
CA THR A 26 13.52 -15.21 -29.48
C THR A 26 14.81 -15.31 -30.32
N SER A 27 15.54 -16.41 -30.26
CA SER A 27 16.77 -16.62 -31.06
C SER A 27 16.45 -17.08 -32.49
N THR A 28 15.38 -17.83 -32.64
CA THR A 28 14.91 -18.38 -33.93
C THR A 28 13.63 -17.70 -34.43
N ASP A 29 13.05 -16.81 -33.63
CA ASP A 29 11.73 -16.18 -33.86
C ASP A 29 10.59 -17.20 -34.02
N THR A 30 10.72 -18.40 -33.40
CA THR A 30 9.77 -19.50 -33.56
C THR A 30 8.78 -19.50 -32.42
N MET A 31 7.47 -19.58 -32.73
CA MET A 31 6.39 -19.77 -31.77
C MET A 31 6.04 -21.26 -31.68
N TYR A 32 6.04 -21.80 -30.47
CA TYR A 32 5.62 -23.17 -30.16
C TYR A 32 4.29 -23.07 -29.39
N ARG A 33 3.33 -23.88 -29.81
CA ARG A 33 1.97 -23.94 -29.24
C ARG A 33 1.72 -25.33 -28.67
N TYR A 34 1.32 -25.39 -27.42
CA TYR A 34 1.04 -26.64 -26.72
C TYR A 34 -0.41 -26.65 -26.23
N THR A 35 -1.09 -27.75 -26.54
CA THR A 35 -2.45 -28.05 -26.13
C THR A 35 -2.45 -28.99 -24.93
N PRO A 36 -3.60 -29.35 -24.33
CA PRO A 36 -3.63 -30.28 -23.20
C PRO A 36 -2.94 -31.63 -23.48
N GLU A 37 -2.94 -32.07 -24.73
CA GLU A 37 -2.38 -33.38 -25.11
C GLU A 37 -0.85 -33.41 -25.10
N ASN A 38 -0.19 -32.27 -25.28
CA ASN A 38 1.26 -32.17 -25.38
C ASN A 38 1.90 -31.13 -24.47
N ILE A 39 1.18 -30.70 -23.41
CA ILE A 39 1.63 -29.67 -22.47
C ILE A 39 2.97 -30.02 -21.79
N GLU A 40 3.20 -31.31 -21.50
CA GLU A 40 4.45 -31.78 -20.90
C GLU A 40 5.68 -31.49 -21.75
N ASP A 41 5.55 -31.53 -23.07
CA ASP A 41 6.67 -31.23 -23.97
C ASP A 41 7.03 -29.74 -23.90
N GLY A 42 6.03 -28.87 -23.76
CA GLY A 42 6.22 -27.45 -23.47
C GLY A 42 6.96 -27.21 -22.16
N ILE A 43 6.54 -27.93 -21.11
CA ILE A 43 7.17 -27.82 -19.77
C ILE A 43 8.62 -28.30 -19.84
N LYS A 44 8.92 -29.44 -20.51
CA LYS A 44 10.27 -29.95 -20.72
C LYS A 44 11.13 -28.93 -21.49
N LYS A 45 10.55 -28.23 -22.49
CA LYS A 45 11.26 -27.20 -23.24
C LYS A 45 11.72 -26.04 -22.35
N LEU A 46 10.93 -25.62 -21.36
CA LEU A 46 11.32 -24.59 -20.39
C LEU A 46 12.48 -25.01 -19.47
N MET A 47 12.72 -26.30 -19.33
CA MET A 47 13.79 -26.87 -18.48
C MET A 47 15.14 -27.04 -19.21
N VAL A 48 15.26 -26.63 -20.46
CA VAL A 48 16.52 -26.72 -21.19
C VAL A 48 17.60 -25.92 -20.46
N ALA A 49 18.71 -26.61 -20.14
CA ALA A 49 19.80 -26.07 -19.36
C ALA A 49 20.43 -24.81 -20.04
N GLY A 50 20.61 -23.78 -19.28
CA GLY A 50 21.26 -22.55 -19.74
C GLY A 50 20.36 -21.54 -20.41
N GLU A 51 19.13 -21.89 -20.79
CA GLU A 51 18.18 -20.96 -21.37
C GLU A 51 17.60 -19.98 -20.29
N THR A 52 17.45 -18.74 -20.68
CA THR A 52 16.71 -17.76 -19.91
C THR A 52 15.24 -17.85 -20.28
N ILE A 53 14.37 -18.01 -19.30
CA ILE A 53 12.91 -17.99 -19.48
C ILE A 53 12.35 -16.63 -19.04
N CYS A 54 11.35 -16.14 -19.76
CA CYS A 54 10.74 -14.84 -19.53
C CYS A 54 9.23 -14.96 -19.60
N GLY A 55 8.53 -14.30 -18.70
CA GLY A 55 7.07 -14.21 -18.73
C GLY A 55 6.56 -13.04 -17.90
N HIS A 56 5.26 -12.87 -17.79
CA HIS A 56 4.64 -11.77 -17.03
C HIS A 56 3.97 -12.28 -15.77
N ASN A 57 4.46 -11.92 -14.59
CA ASN A 57 4.02 -12.43 -13.28
C ASN A 57 4.32 -13.93 -13.07
N VAL A 58 5.25 -14.46 -13.80
CA VAL A 58 5.54 -15.91 -13.80
C VAL A 58 6.07 -16.42 -12.47
N ILE A 59 6.78 -15.60 -11.70
CA ILE A 59 7.29 -15.98 -10.38
C ILE A 59 6.15 -16.23 -9.40
N ALA A 60 5.07 -15.46 -9.50
CA ALA A 60 3.94 -15.55 -8.57
C ALA A 60 2.82 -16.49 -9.06
N PHE A 61 2.75 -16.81 -10.35
CA PHE A 61 1.66 -17.62 -10.89
C PHE A 61 2.13 -18.80 -11.74
N ASP A 62 2.67 -18.59 -12.94
CA ASP A 62 2.92 -19.65 -13.93
C ASP A 62 3.86 -20.73 -13.41
N LEU A 63 5.01 -20.36 -12.87
CA LEU A 63 5.99 -21.31 -12.36
C LEU A 63 5.48 -22.10 -11.15
N PRO A 64 4.82 -21.50 -10.15
CA PRO A 64 4.10 -22.20 -9.10
C PRO A 64 2.98 -23.12 -9.62
N ALA A 65 2.20 -22.69 -10.61
CA ALA A 65 1.12 -23.47 -11.20
C ALA A 65 1.67 -24.73 -11.89
N ILE A 66 2.71 -24.58 -12.72
CA ILE A 66 3.40 -25.71 -13.33
C ILE A 66 3.96 -26.65 -12.25
N LYS A 67 4.63 -26.10 -11.23
CA LYS A 67 5.21 -26.90 -10.14
C LYS A 67 4.16 -27.65 -9.33
N LYS A 68 2.98 -27.07 -9.12
CA LYS A 68 1.85 -27.71 -8.41
C LYS A 68 1.36 -28.96 -9.16
N LEU A 69 1.19 -28.86 -10.49
CA LEU A 69 0.66 -29.94 -11.32
C LEU A 69 1.73 -30.94 -11.79
N TYR A 70 2.95 -30.44 -11.96
CA TYR A 70 4.11 -31.24 -12.43
C TYR A 70 5.25 -31.12 -11.40
N PRO A 71 5.23 -31.92 -10.32
CA PRO A 71 6.22 -31.82 -9.22
C PRO A 71 7.67 -32.01 -9.63
N TRP A 72 7.92 -32.65 -10.78
CA TRP A 72 9.26 -32.84 -11.36
C TRP A 72 9.82 -31.58 -12.03
N PHE A 73 8.97 -30.57 -12.31
CA PHE A 73 9.39 -29.32 -12.93
C PHE A 73 10.35 -28.53 -12.01
N THR A 74 11.45 -28.09 -12.62
CA THR A 74 12.44 -27.24 -11.94
C THR A 74 13.09 -26.27 -12.91
N VAL A 75 13.41 -25.07 -12.43
CA VAL A 75 14.10 -24.04 -13.20
C VAL A 75 15.17 -23.36 -12.35
N CYS A 76 16.20 -22.86 -13.01
CA CYS A 76 17.21 -22.02 -12.36
C CYS A 76 16.60 -20.63 -12.12
N LYS A 77 16.39 -20.25 -10.86
CA LYS A 77 15.77 -18.95 -10.48
C LYS A 77 16.52 -17.75 -11.04
N ASP A 78 17.84 -17.81 -11.14
CA ASP A 78 18.67 -16.75 -11.69
C ASP A 78 18.53 -16.60 -13.22
N LYS A 79 17.87 -17.54 -13.89
CA LYS A 79 17.54 -17.52 -15.32
C LYS A 79 16.07 -17.18 -15.60
N VAL A 80 15.33 -16.74 -14.59
CA VAL A 80 13.93 -16.31 -14.74
C VAL A 80 13.86 -14.79 -14.81
N ILE A 81 13.23 -14.28 -15.85
CA ILE A 81 12.88 -12.86 -15.99
C ILE A 81 11.37 -12.71 -15.89
N ASP A 82 10.90 -11.98 -14.88
CA ASP A 82 9.51 -11.63 -14.73
C ASP A 82 9.30 -10.17 -15.19
N THR A 83 8.58 -10.01 -16.30
CA THR A 83 8.37 -8.68 -16.88
C THR A 83 7.51 -7.77 -16.01
N LEU A 84 6.69 -8.31 -15.08
CA LEU A 84 5.98 -7.51 -14.09
C LEU A 84 6.95 -6.88 -13.09
N VAL A 85 7.90 -7.67 -12.58
CA VAL A 85 8.96 -7.21 -11.67
C VAL A 85 9.85 -6.18 -12.38
N TYR A 86 10.28 -6.50 -13.59
CA TYR A 86 11.12 -5.60 -14.40
C TYR A 86 10.42 -4.28 -14.68
N ALA A 87 9.16 -4.34 -15.11
CA ALA A 87 8.39 -3.14 -15.44
C ALA A 87 8.13 -2.23 -14.23
N ARG A 88 7.89 -2.80 -13.06
CA ARG A 88 7.77 -2.03 -11.80
C ARG A 88 9.06 -1.31 -11.45
N LEU A 89 10.20 -1.95 -11.66
CA LEU A 89 11.51 -1.35 -11.41
C LEU A 89 11.78 -0.15 -12.33
N VAL A 90 11.54 -0.30 -13.65
CA VAL A 90 11.96 0.71 -14.64
C VAL A 90 10.86 1.71 -15.03
N PHE A 91 9.61 1.47 -14.65
CA PHE A 91 8.44 2.34 -14.88
C PHE A 91 7.71 2.65 -13.58
N SER A 92 8.43 3.01 -12.53
CA SER A 92 7.84 3.37 -11.22
C SER A 92 6.81 4.49 -11.33
N GLU A 93 6.98 5.41 -12.28
CA GLU A 93 6.10 6.56 -12.53
C GLU A 93 5.13 6.34 -13.70
N VAL A 94 4.63 5.12 -13.87
CA VAL A 94 3.71 4.77 -14.97
C VAL A 94 2.48 5.68 -15.03
N ASN A 95 2.04 6.21 -13.89
CA ASN A 95 0.93 7.16 -13.77
C ASN A 95 1.13 8.42 -14.62
N TYR A 96 2.36 8.91 -14.74
CA TYR A 96 2.65 10.08 -15.55
C TYR A 96 2.36 9.83 -17.06
N ILE A 97 2.78 8.66 -17.54
CA ILE A 97 2.48 8.22 -18.92
C ILE A 97 0.97 8.04 -19.12
N ASP A 98 0.31 7.44 -18.13
CA ASP A 98 -1.10 7.12 -18.17
C ASP A 98 -2.01 8.34 -18.16
N ASN A 99 -1.60 9.44 -17.53
CA ASN A 99 -2.33 10.71 -17.57
C ASN A 99 -2.59 11.16 -19.02
N LYS A 100 -1.57 11.08 -19.87
CA LYS A 100 -1.69 11.43 -21.30
C LYS A 100 -2.56 10.42 -22.04
N LEU A 101 -2.27 9.12 -21.90
CA LEU A 101 -2.96 8.05 -22.62
C LEU A 101 -4.44 7.95 -22.26
N THR A 102 -4.78 8.15 -20.99
CA THR A 102 -6.18 8.14 -20.52
C THR A 102 -6.94 9.37 -21.02
N ARG A 103 -6.28 10.55 -21.05
CA ARG A 103 -6.91 11.78 -21.55
C ARG A 103 -7.25 11.71 -23.03
N ILE A 104 -6.42 11.05 -23.85
CA ILE A 104 -6.66 10.86 -25.29
C ILE A 104 -7.47 9.60 -25.61
N GLY A 105 -7.96 8.87 -24.60
CA GLY A 105 -8.82 7.71 -24.77
C GLY A 105 -8.12 6.42 -25.22
N VAL A 106 -6.79 6.37 -25.24
CA VAL A 106 -6.02 5.16 -25.59
C VAL A 106 -6.04 4.15 -24.44
N LEU A 107 -5.80 4.59 -23.19
CA LEU A 107 -5.80 3.71 -22.03
C LEU A 107 -7.14 3.82 -21.28
N PRO A 108 -7.88 2.71 -21.07
CA PRO A 108 -9.07 2.71 -20.23
C PRO A 108 -8.78 3.15 -18.79
N LYS A 109 -9.62 4.01 -18.21
CA LYS A 109 -9.45 4.54 -16.83
C LYS A 109 -9.23 3.46 -15.77
N ARG A 110 -9.88 2.29 -15.91
CA ARG A 110 -9.73 1.15 -14.99
C ARG A 110 -8.32 0.54 -14.96
N LEU A 111 -7.51 0.83 -15.99
CA LEU A 111 -6.13 0.34 -16.13
C LEU A 111 -5.08 1.39 -15.75
N TYR A 112 -5.52 2.58 -15.34
CA TYR A 112 -4.62 3.65 -14.89
C TYR A 112 -3.74 3.18 -13.72
N GLY A 113 -2.44 3.38 -13.81
CA GLY A 113 -1.45 2.95 -12.82
C GLY A 113 -1.23 1.44 -12.72
N SER A 114 -1.92 0.63 -13.53
CA SER A 114 -1.80 -0.82 -13.52
C SER A 114 -0.56 -1.29 -14.27
N HIS A 115 0.17 -2.24 -13.68
CA HIS A 115 1.27 -2.96 -14.34
C HIS A 115 0.82 -4.31 -14.95
N SER A 116 -0.48 -4.54 -15.15
CA SER A 116 -0.96 -5.76 -15.82
C SER A 116 -0.54 -5.80 -17.28
N LEU A 117 -0.40 -7.02 -17.83
CA LEU A 117 -0.06 -7.22 -19.23
C LEU A 117 -1.08 -6.52 -20.16
N LYS A 118 -2.37 -6.55 -19.82
CA LYS A 118 -3.43 -5.81 -20.52
C LYS A 118 -3.16 -4.31 -20.60
N ALA A 119 -2.73 -3.69 -19.50
CA ALA A 119 -2.38 -2.27 -19.49
C ALA A 119 -1.17 -1.97 -20.36
N TYR A 120 -0.17 -2.84 -20.35
CA TYR A 120 0.98 -2.71 -21.24
C TYR A 120 0.63 -2.92 -22.71
N GLY A 121 -0.31 -3.80 -23.02
CA GLY A 121 -0.84 -3.94 -24.38
C GLY A 121 -1.31 -2.59 -24.97
N TYR A 122 -2.07 -1.82 -24.19
CA TYR A 122 -2.49 -0.46 -24.59
C TYR A 122 -1.31 0.52 -24.71
N ARG A 123 -0.37 0.50 -23.76
CA ARG A 123 0.79 1.42 -23.78
C ARG A 123 1.75 1.16 -24.94
N LEU A 124 1.86 -0.10 -25.35
CA LEU A 124 2.75 -0.54 -26.42
C LEU A 124 2.10 -0.54 -27.81
N GLY A 125 0.76 -0.39 -27.86
CA GLY A 125 -0.01 -0.53 -29.11
C GLY A 125 -0.08 -1.98 -29.62
N VAL A 126 0.20 -2.97 -28.76
CA VAL A 126 0.11 -4.41 -29.05
C VAL A 126 -0.99 -4.95 -28.13
N LEU A 127 -2.24 -4.90 -28.62
CA LEU A 127 -3.40 -5.20 -27.79
C LEU A 127 -3.47 -6.70 -27.44
N LYS A 128 -3.76 -6.97 -26.18
CA LYS A 128 -4.18 -8.28 -25.68
C LYS A 128 -5.60 -8.58 -26.20
N GLY A 129 -5.88 -9.83 -26.54
CA GLY A 129 -7.23 -10.27 -26.94
C GLY A 129 -8.29 -10.05 -25.85
N THR A 130 -9.57 -10.26 -26.22
CA THR A 130 -10.74 -10.08 -25.33
C THR A 130 -11.33 -11.40 -24.84
N TYR A 131 -10.69 -12.51 -25.06
CA TYR A 131 -11.16 -13.85 -24.69
C TYR A 131 -11.58 -13.94 -23.20
N CYS A 132 -10.82 -13.34 -22.30
CA CYS A 132 -11.08 -13.32 -20.86
C CYS A 132 -12.33 -12.53 -20.42
N GLU A 133 -13.06 -11.93 -21.34
CA GLU A 133 -14.27 -11.15 -21.04
C GLU A 133 -15.56 -11.99 -21.20
N THR A 134 -15.46 -13.25 -21.66
CA THR A 134 -16.58 -14.19 -21.75
C THR A 134 -16.80 -14.93 -20.43
N GLU A 135 -18.07 -15.16 -20.08
CA GLU A 135 -18.44 -15.98 -18.92
C GLU A 135 -17.94 -17.42 -19.16
N ASP A 136 -17.38 -18.08 -18.14
CA ASP A 136 -16.80 -19.42 -18.22
C ASP A 136 -15.63 -19.63 -19.22
N ALA A 137 -14.97 -18.54 -19.65
CA ALA A 137 -13.85 -18.61 -20.59
C ALA A 137 -12.76 -19.63 -20.21
N TRP A 138 -12.60 -19.92 -18.92
CA TRP A 138 -11.54 -20.76 -18.36
C TRP A 138 -12.02 -22.18 -18.00
N ALA A 139 -13.27 -22.54 -18.26
CA ALA A 139 -13.81 -23.85 -17.88
C ALA A 139 -13.23 -25.00 -18.71
N ILE A 140 -13.05 -24.78 -20.01
CA ILE A 140 -12.55 -25.77 -20.97
C ILE A 140 -11.57 -25.13 -21.95
N PHE A 141 -10.63 -25.94 -22.42
CA PHE A 141 -9.73 -25.52 -23.48
C PHE A 141 -10.47 -25.24 -24.80
N THR A 142 -10.12 -24.15 -25.47
CA THR A 142 -10.58 -23.83 -26.84
C THR A 142 -9.41 -23.34 -27.71
N PRO A 143 -9.50 -23.46 -29.05
CA PRO A 143 -8.48 -22.89 -29.94
C PRO A 143 -8.30 -21.39 -29.78
N GLU A 144 -9.38 -20.66 -29.46
CA GLU A 144 -9.35 -19.21 -29.22
C GLU A 144 -8.58 -18.87 -27.94
N MET A 145 -8.61 -19.74 -26.92
CA MET A 145 -7.79 -19.62 -25.72
C MET A 145 -6.29 -19.75 -26.07
N LEU A 146 -5.95 -20.65 -26.95
CA LEU A 146 -4.57 -20.83 -27.42
C LEU A 146 -4.08 -19.61 -28.22
N ASP A 147 -4.93 -19.03 -29.10
CA ASP A 147 -4.61 -17.79 -29.81
C ASP A 147 -4.45 -16.61 -28.85
N TYR A 148 -5.28 -16.56 -27.82
CA TYR A 148 -5.17 -15.55 -26.75
C TYR A 148 -3.87 -15.69 -25.96
N ASN A 149 -3.45 -16.92 -25.61
CA ASN A 149 -2.20 -17.22 -24.94
C ASN A 149 -0.98 -16.84 -25.80
N GLU A 150 -1.02 -17.15 -27.11
CA GLU A 150 0.01 -16.71 -28.04
C GLU A 150 0.15 -15.17 -28.07
N GLN A 151 -0.96 -14.44 -28.09
CA GLN A 151 -0.94 -13.01 -28.06
C GLN A 151 -0.34 -12.44 -26.76
N ASP A 152 -0.55 -13.11 -25.63
CA ASP A 152 0.06 -12.74 -24.35
C ASP A 152 1.58 -12.88 -24.39
N VAL A 153 2.10 -13.91 -25.01
CA VAL A 153 3.54 -14.08 -25.26
C VAL A 153 4.10 -12.95 -26.12
N VAL A 154 3.38 -12.54 -27.18
CA VAL A 154 3.78 -11.41 -28.04
C VAL A 154 3.84 -10.09 -27.27
N VAL A 155 2.82 -9.81 -26.44
CA VAL A 155 2.81 -8.60 -25.61
C VAL A 155 3.93 -8.64 -24.57
N THR A 156 4.19 -9.81 -23.96
CA THR A 156 5.26 -10.03 -22.99
C THR A 156 6.64 -9.79 -23.58
N GLU A 157 6.90 -10.28 -24.80
CA GLU A 157 8.15 -10.02 -25.51
C GLU A 157 8.31 -8.51 -25.83
N ALA A 158 7.25 -7.86 -26.30
CA ALA A 158 7.25 -6.42 -26.57
C ALA A 158 7.55 -5.62 -25.29
N LEU A 159 6.97 -6.01 -24.16
CA LEU A 159 7.23 -5.39 -22.86
C LEU A 159 8.68 -5.60 -22.42
N TYR A 160 9.21 -6.84 -22.53
CA TYR A 160 10.61 -7.13 -22.22
C TYR A 160 11.55 -6.24 -23.05
N LYS A 161 11.35 -6.16 -24.37
CA LYS A 161 12.12 -5.28 -25.27
C LYS A 161 12.02 -3.80 -24.88
N LYS A 162 10.89 -3.37 -24.34
CA LYS A 162 10.71 -2.00 -23.84
C LYS A 162 11.45 -1.76 -22.54
N CYS A 163 11.38 -2.71 -21.59
CA CYS A 163 12.09 -2.64 -20.32
C CYS A 163 13.61 -2.64 -20.51
N SER A 164 14.13 -3.51 -21.39
CA SER A 164 15.57 -3.65 -21.63
C SER A 164 16.25 -2.42 -22.25
N LYS A 165 15.46 -1.49 -22.82
CA LYS A 165 15.95 -0.19 -23.30
C LYS A 165 16.09 0.86 -22.19
N LYS A 166 15.63 0.57 -20.96
CA LYS A 166 15.75 1.45 -19.82
C LYS A 166 17.03 1.19 -19.06
N THR A 167 17.65 2.26 -18.59
CA THR A 167 18.86 2.17 -17.79
C THR A 167 18.53 1.52 -16.45
N THR A 168 19.12 0.36 -16.19
CA THR A 168 19.10 -0.32 -14.88
C THR A 168 20.36 -1.19 -14.76
N THR A 169 20.76 -1.50 -13.54
CA THR A 169 21.90 -2.41 -13.31
C THR A 169 21.39 -3.86 -13.20
N GLU A 170 22.22 -4.81 -13.61
CA GLU A 170 21.92 -6.23 -13.39
C GLU A 170 21.72 -6.56 -11.91
N GLN A 171 22.48 -5.88 -11.04
CA GLN A 171 22.33 -5.99 -9.60
C GLN A 171 20.94 -5.60 -9.10
N ALA A 172 20.40 -4.46 -9.56
CA ALA A 172 19.06 -4.01 -9.18
C ALA A 172 17.99 -4.98 -9.70
N LEU A 173 18.10 -5.40 -10.94
CA LEU A 173 17.15 -6.35 -11.54
C LEU A 173 17.18 -7.71 -10.82
N SER A 174 18.39 -8.24 -10.53
CA SER A 174 18.57 -9.49 -9.77
C SER A 174 18.00 -9.38 -8.35
N LEU A 175 18.22 -8.24 -7.67
CA LEU A 175 17.69 -8.00 -6.32
C LEU A 175 16.16 -8.04 -6.30
N GLU A 176 15.50 -7.35 -7.24
CA GLU A 176 14.05 -7.31 -7.31
C GLU A 176 13.44 -8.69 -7.62
N HIS A 177 14.06 -9.47 -8.51
CA HIS A 177 13.63 -10.84 -8.78
C HIS A 177 13.79 -11.75 -7.54
N LYS A 178 14.93 -11.67 -6.85
CA LYS A 178 15.15 -12.42 -5.59
C LYS A 178 14.16 -12.01 -4.50
N ALA A 179 13.87 -10.71 -4.40
CA ALA A 179 12.86 -10.21 -3.48
C ALA A 179 11.47 -10.75 -3.84
N GLN A 180 11.09 -10.80 -5.11
CA GLN A 180 9.81 -11.37 -5.56
C GLN A 180 9.70 -12.85 -5.19
N TRP A 181 10.75 -13.67 -5.41
CA TRP A 181 10.77 -15.08 -4.99
C TRP A 181 10.59 -15.22 -3.47
N LEU A 182 11.20 -14.33 -2.69
CA LEU A 182 11.07 -14.34 -1.23
C LEU A 182 9.64 -13.96 -0.80
N MET A 183 9.04 -12.95 -1.45
CA MET A 183 7.67 -12.51 -1.14
C MET A 183 6.65 -13.60 -1.47
N VAL A 184 6.80 -14.30 -2.60
CA VAL A 184 5.93 -15.45 -2.94
C VAL A 184 6.08 -16.57 -1.91
N ARG A 185 7.31 -16.87 -1.47
CA ARG A 185 7.53 -17.86 -0.40
C ARG A 185 6.87 -17.43 0.92
N MET A 186 6.96 -16.14 1.27
CA MET A 186 6.35 -15.58 2.48
C MET A 186 4.81 -15.66 2.41
N GLU A 187 4.22 -15.33 1.26
CA GLU A 187 2.79 -15.46 0.98
C GLU A 187 2.32 -16.90 1.14
N ASN A 188 3.03 -17.85 0.50
CA ASN A 188 2.71 -19.28 0.59
C ASN A 188 2.82 -19.84 2.03
N ASN A 189 3.78 -19.36 2.83
CA ASN A 189 3.88 -19.76 4.24
C ASN A 189 2.71 -19.28 5.06
N GLY A 190 2.24 -18.05 4.81
CA GLY A 190 1.22 -17.39 5.61
C GLY A 190 1.61 -17.16 7.07
N PHE A 191 0.72 -16.52 7.81
CA PHE A 191 0.78 -16.36 9.27
C PHE A 191 -0.35 -17.14 9.91
N THR A 192 -0.06 -17.98 10.89
CA THR A 192 -1.09 -18.62 11.72
C THR A 192 -1.91 -17.55 12.41
N PHE A 193 -3.24 -17.65 12.34
CA PHE A 193 -4.16 -16.66 12.86
C PHE A 193 -5.13 -17.28 13.85
N ASP A 194 -5.18 -16.73 15.06
CA ASP A 194 -6.07 -17.17 16.13
C ASP A 194 -7.49 -16.65 15.89
N LYS A 195 -8.29 -17.46 15.19
CA LYS A 195 -9.66 -17.12 14.80
C LYS A 195 -10.58 -16.99 16.01
N GLU A 196 -10.37 -17.77 17.05
CA GLU A 196 -11.22 -17.77 18.24
C GLU A 196 -11.01 -16.47 19.03
N LYS A 197 -9.76 -16.11 19.34
CA LYS A 197 -9.44 -14.82 19.95
C LYS A 197 -9.89 -13.62 19.11
N ALA A 198 -9.83 -13.73 17.77
CA ALA A 198 -10.31 -12.67 16.88
C ALA A 198 -11.83 -12.45 17.00
N ILE A 199 -12.61 -13.51 17.16
CA ILE A 199 -14.06 -13.44 17.39
C ILE A 199 -14.36 -12.84 18.77
N GLU A 200 -13.62 -13.21 19.81
CA GLU A 200 -13.73 -12.63 21.16
C GLU A 200 -13.43 -11.13 21.15
N LEU A 201 -12.31 -10.73 20.50
CA LEU A 201 -11.95 -9.33 20.35
C LEU A 201 -13.01 -8.57 19.57
N MET A 202 -13.52 -9.13 18.46
CA MET A 202 -14.61 -8.53 17.69
C MET A 202 -15.84 -8.25 18.55
N SER A 203 -16.27 -9.23 19.35
CA SER A 203 -17.43 -9.09 20.25
C SER A 203 -17.19 -7.99 21.29
N THR A 204 -16.01 -7.94 21.86
CA THR A 204 -15.62 -6.90 22.84
C THR A 204 -15.68 -5.50 22.22
N LEU A 205 -15.11 -5.33 21.02
CA LEU A 205 -15.11 -4.04 20.30
C LEU A 205 -16.51 -3.62 19.88
N GLN A 206 -17.37 -4.56 19.43
CA GLN A 206 -18.75 -4.29 19.09
C GLN A 206 -19.58 -3.83 20.28
N ASN A 207 -19.45 -4.50 21.42
CA ASN A 207 -20.16 -4.12 22.65
C ASN A 207 -19.72 -2.71 23.08
N LYS A 208 -18.42 -2.43 23.06
CA LYS A 208 -17.89 -1.10 23.38
C LYS A 208 -18.38 -0.03 22.42
N GLN A 209 -18.47 -0.36 21.12
CA GLN A 209 -18.99 0.57 20.13
C GLN A 209 -20.47 0.88 20.36
N ILE A 210 -21.29 -0.11 20.74
CA ILE A 210 -22.69 0.10 21.10
C ILE A 210 -22.82 1.06 22.29
N GLU A 211 -21.98 0.91 23.33
CA GLU A 211 -21.97 1.83 24.48
C GLU A 211 -21.65 3.25 24.07
N VAL A 212 -20.60 3.45 23.23
CA VAL A 212 -20.21 4.76 22.71
C VAL A 212 -21.31 5.38 21.86
N LEU A 213 -21.93 4.59 20.97
CA LEU A 213 -23.03 5.05 20.12
C LEU A 213 -24.27 5.47 20.92
N ASN A 214 -24.60 4.73 21.97
CA ASN A 214 -25.68 5.09 22.88
C ASN A 214 -25.41 6.44 23.57
N GLN A 215 -24.19 6.65 24.07
CA GLN A 215 -23.81 7.94 24.66
C GLN A 215 -23.87 9.07 23.62
N LEU A 216 -23.34 8.87 22.42
CA LEU A 216 -23.43 9.84 21.33
C LEU A 216 -24.87 10.18 20.97
N ALA A 217 -25.77 9.20 20.93
CA ALA A 217 -27.19 9.42 20.59
C ALA A 217 -27.90 10.37 21.56
N HIS A 218 -27.47 10.41 22.83
CA HIS A 218 -28.02 11.36 23.81
C HIS A 218 -27.46 12.80 23.69
N MET A 219 -26.26 12.94 23.12
CA MET A 219 -25.59 14.24 23.01
C MET A 219 -25.77 14.89 21.64
N VAL A 220 -26.04 14.10 20.60
CA VAL A 220 -26.10 14.58 19.22
C VAL A 220 -27.49 15.15 18.90
N PRO A 221 -27.58 16.38 18.36
CA PRO A 221 -28.82 16.97 17.94
C PRO A 221 -29.36 16.33 16.65
N ARG A 222 -30.62 16.61 16.35
CA ARG A 222 -31.20 16.22 15.04
C ARG A 222 -30.48 16.97 13.92
N ILE A 223 -29.88 16.22 12.99
CA ILE A 223 -29.08 16.78 11.89
C ILE A 223 -29.99 17.27 10.77
N PRO A 224 -30.00 18.58 10.45
CA PRO A 224 -30.87 19.12 9.40
C PRO A 224 -30.50 18.57 8.02
N ASP A 225 -31.50 18.24 7.25
CA ASP A 225 -31.43 17.92 5.82
C ASP A 225 -32.05 19.07 4.99
N LYS A 226 -32.23 18.82 3.70
CA LYS A 226 -32.86 19.80 2.79
C LYS A 226 -34.26 20.14 3.26
N VAL A 227 -34.60 21.43 3.19
CA VAL A 227 -35.96 21.89 3.38
C VAL A 227 -36.82 21.36 2.23
N PHE A 228 -37.88 20.67 2.57
CA PHE A 228 -38.87 20.19 1.62
C PHE A 228 -40.06 21.17 1.53
N ILE A 229 -40.34 21.66 0.33
CA ILE A 229 -41.51 22.53 0.07
C ILE A 229 -42.53 21.71 -0.74
N PRO A 230 -43.65 21.29 -0.11
CA PRO A 230 -44.69 20.53 -0.82
C PRO A 230 -45.31 21.34 -1.93
N LYS A 231 -45.48 20.78 -3.12
CA LYS A 231 -46.16 21.43 -4.24
C LYS A 231 -47.71 21.29 -4.18
N ARG A 232 -48.19 20.38 -3.36
CA ARG A 232 -49.63 20.08 -3.18
C ARG A 232 -49.93 19.71 -1.73
N ASP A 233 -51.16 19.94 -1.29
CA ASP A 233 -51.61 19.49 0.02
C ASP A 233 -51.63 17.96 0.08
N ASN A 234 -51.20 17.41 1.21
CA ASN A 234 -51.27 15.99 1.51
C ASN A 234 -51.78 15.75 2.92
N LYS A 235 -53.06 15.47 3.03
CA LYS A 235 -53.77 15.29 4.32
C LYS A 235 -53.21 14.09 5.13
N SER A 236 -52.82 12.99 4.47
CA SER A 236 -52.29 11.81 5.16
C SER A 236 -50.91 12.03 5.78
N LYS A 237 -50.10 12.95 5.21
CA LYS A 237 -48.78 13.33 5.72
C LYS A 237 -48.76 14.68 6.44
N GLY A 238 -49.89 15.36 6.57
CA GLY A 238 -49.99 16.67 7.21
C GLY A 238 -49.32 17.83 6.44
N TYR A 239 -49.06 17.64 5.11
CA TYR A 239 -48.36 18.68 4.32
C TYR A 239 -49.36 19.69 3.73
N LYS A 240 -48.98 20.94 3.79
CA LYS A 240 -49.65 22.07 3.06
C LYS A 240 -48.74 22.56 1.95
N ALA A 241 -49.32 22.88 0.80
CA ALA A 241 -48.60 23.40 -0.36
C ALA A 241 -47.87 24.70 0.02
N GLY A 242 -46.63 24.86 -0.42
CA GLY A 242 -45.84 26.09 -0.16
C GLY A 242 -45.29 26.25 1.24
N ILE A 243 -45.67 25.41 2.21
CA ILE A 243 -45.12 25.51 3.58
C ILE A 243 -43.83 24.71 3.68
N PRO A 244 -42.66 25.35 3.97
CA PRO A 244 -41.40 24.67 4.13
C PRO A 244 -41.41 23.69 5.32
N ILE A 245 -40.89 22.50 5.11
CA ILE A 245 -40.75 21.46 6.14
C ILE A 245 -39.28 21.14 6.27
N GLN A 246 -38.70 21.38 7.45
CA GLN A 246 -37.33 20.93 7.72
C GLN A 246 -37.32 19.43 7.85
N ARG A 247 -36.52 18.77 7.00
CA ARG A 247 -36.22 17.34 7.11
C ARG A 247 -34.94 17.15 7.92
N TYR A 248 -34.80 15.99 8.54
CA TYR A 248 -33.64 15.60 9.32
C TYR A 248 -33.05 14.32 8.75
N LYS A 249 -31.74 14.23 8.80
CA LYS A 249 -30.97 13.02 8.45
C LYS A 249 -30.84 12.14 9.68
N GLU A 250 -30.73 10.87 9.44
CA GLU A 250 -30.26 9.92 10.43
C GLU A 250 -28.81 10.22 10.79
N PHE A 251 -28.49 10.14 12.07
CA PHE A 251 -27.14 10.34 12.54
C PHE A 251 -26.23 9.17 12.12
N ASN A 252 -25.16 9.49 11.42
CA ASN A 252 -24.09 8.55 11.08
C ASN A 252 -22.80 9.01 11.77
N PRO A 253 -22.35 8.31 12.83
CA PRO A 253 -21.17 8.67 13.61
C PRO A 253 -19.86 8.60 12.80
N ASN A 254 -19.84 7.89 11.67
CA ASN A 254 -18.69 7.80 10.78
C ASN A 254 -18.69 8.87 9.67
N SER A 255 -19.76 9.67 9.57
CA SER A 255 -19.83 10.76 8.61
C SER A 255 -19.08 11.99 9.12
N ARG A 256 -17.87 12.21 8.63
CA ARG A 256 -17.06 13.39 9.00
C ARG A 256 -17.78 14.71 8.76
N GLN A 257 -18.64 14.78 7.74
CA GLN A 257 -19.45 15.97 7.48
C GLN A 257 -20.47 16.25 8.59
N GLN A 258 -21.15 15.19 9.07
CA GLN A 258 -22.10 15.31 10.18
C GLN A 258 -21.39 15.64 11.49
N VAL A 259 -20.28 14.96 11.77
CA VAL A 259 -19.46 15.23 12.96
C VAL A 259 -18.93 16.67 12.94
N LEU A 260 -18.46 17.15 11.79
CA LEU A 260 -18.02 18.55 11.67
C LEU A 260 -19.15 19.54 11.91
N TRP A 261 -20.33 19.30 11.33
CA TRP A 261 -21.50 20.14 11.54
C TRP A 261 -21.90 20.16 13.02
N ILE A 262 -21.90 19.01 13.71
CA ILE A 262 -22.21 18.91 15.14
C ILE A 262 -21.24 19.78 15.96
N MET A 263 -19.94 19.58 15.77
CA MET A 263 -18.92 20.26 16.56
C MET A 263 -18.86 21.76 16.25
N LYS A 264 -18.86 22.13 14.96
CA LYS A 264 -18.66 23.51 14.50
C LYS A 264 -19.94 24.33 14.50
N ASP A 265 -21.02 23.81 13.90
CA ASP A 265 -22.22 24.60 13.63
C ASP A 265 -23.23 24.52 14.78
N TYR A 266 -23.33 23.39 15.47
CA TYR A 266 -24.23 23.24 16.61
C TYR A 266 -23.58 23.63 17.91
N TYR A 267 -22.46 23.00 18.30
CA TYR A 267 -21.72 23.29 19.54
C TYR A 267 -20.83 24.54 19.46
N LYS A 268 -20.70 25.14 18.27
CA LYS A 268 -19.93 26.38 18.03
C LYS A 268 -18.45 26.29 18.42
N TYR A 269 -17.84 25.11 18.39
CA TYR A 269 -16.42 24.97 18.65
C TYR A 269 -15.59 25.63 17.53
N PRO A 270 -14.68 26.58 17.85
CA PRO A 270 -14.09 27.49 16.86
C PRO A 270 -13.02 26.84 15.95
N PHE A 271 -12.46 25.69 16.32
CA PHE A 271 -11.32 25.05 15.62
C PHE A 271 -10.17 26.04 15.36
N SER A 272 -9.79 26.82 16.38
CA SER A 272 -8.80 27.90 16.25
C SER A 272 -7.37 27.44 16.10
N ASN A 273 -7.05 26.18 16.49
CA ASN A 273 -5.70 25.65 16.42
C ASN A 273 -5.34 25.32 14.95
N PRO A 274 -4.24 25.89 14.41
CA PRO A 274 -3.79 25.60 13.04
C PRO A 274 -3.58 24.11 12.74
N ASP A 275 -3.19 23.31 13.74
CA ASP A 275 -2.94 21.85 13.59
C ASP A 275 -4.21 21.04 13.32
N MET A 276 -5.38 21.64 13.50
CA MET A 276 -6.67 21.06 13.15
C MET A 276 -7.02 21.22 11.66
N HIS A 277 -6.14 21.83 10.86
CA HIS A 277 -6.41 22.16 9.46
C HIS A 277 -5.42 21.47 8.51
N THR A 278 -5.87 21.23 7.27
CA THR A 278 -4.99 20.86 6.16
C THR A 278 -4.23 22.10 5.68
N GLU A 279 -3.20 21.89 4.83
CA GLU A 279 -2.48 22.98 4.15
C GLU A 279 -3.43 23.91 3.36
N ASP A 280 -4.52 23.36 2.82
CA ASP A 280 -5.58 24.11 2.13
C ASP A 280 -6.56 24.83 3.10
N GLY A 281 -6.31 24.82 4.40
CA GLY A 281 -7.15 25.47 5.43
C GLY A 281 -8.47 24.74 5.74
N LYS A 282 -8.66 23.49 5.30
CA LYS A 282 -9.85 22.69 5.62
C LYS A 282 -9.68 22.00 6.97
N ILE A 283 -10.73 22.04 7.82
CA ILE A 283 -10.74 21.31 9.09
C ILE A 283 -10.64 19.82 8.81
N GLN A 284 -9.67 19.14 9.44
CA GLN A 284 -9.55 17.68 9.43
C GLN A 284 -10.08 17.12 10.75
N LEU A 285 -10.94 16.11 10.64
CA LEU A 285 -11.39 15.33 11.79
C LEU A 285 -10.60 14.00 11.80
N ASN A 286 -9.50 14.02 12.51
CA ASN A 286 -8.64 12.86 12.73
C ASN A 286 -8.37 12.70 14.24
N GLU A 287 -7.63 11.66 14.60
CA GLU A 287 -7.31 11.33 15.99
C GLU A 287 -6.61 12.51 16.71
N GLU A 288 -5.68 13.18 16.03
CA GLU A 288 -4.93 14.30 16.61
C GLU A 288 -5.84 15.51 16.86
N THR A 289 -6.75 15.81 15.95
CA THR A 289 -7.73 16.90 16.15
C THR A 289 -8.59 16.65 17.39
N PHE A 290 -9.09 15.43 17.57
CA PHE A 290 -9.89 15.14 18.76
C PHE A 290 -9.05 15.19 20.03
N LYS A 291 -7.80 14.72 20.04
CA LYS A 291 -6.87 14.87 21.17
C LYS A 291 -6.63 16.34 21.54
N LEU A 292 -6.53 17.22 20.54
CA LEU A 292 -6.38 18.65 20.79
C LEU A 292 -7.64 19.24 21.42
N ILE A 293 -8.84 18.85 20.94
CA ILE A 293 -10.11 19.32 21.53
C ILE A 293 -10.27 18.83 22.98
N VAL A 294 -9.94 17.57 23.25
CA VAL A 294 -10.01 16.99 24.62
C VAL A 294 -9.09 17.74 25.59
N LYS A 295 -7.93 18.19 25.12
CA LYS A 295 -6.93 18.93 25.93
C LYS A 295 -7.23 20.42 26.02
N ASP A 296 -8.15 20.95 25.23
CA ASP A 296 -8.50 22.35 25.22
C ASP A 296 -9.31 22.69 26.48
N THR A 297 -8.67 23.37 27.43
CA THR A 297 -9.29 23.77 28.71
C THR A 297 -10.36 24.88 28.55
N GLU A 298 -10.32 25.63 27.44
CA GLU A 298 -11.31 26.66 27.12
C GLU A 298 -12.57 26.06 26.48
N ALA A 299 -12.48 24.81 25.96
CA ALA A 299 -13.63 24.14 25.38
C ALA A 299 -14.63 23.72 26.49
N PRO A 300 -15.96 23.86 26.25
CA PRO A 300 -16.97 23.35 27.18
C PRO A 300 -16.78 21.84 27.46
N GLU A 301 -17.07 21.44 28.69
CA GLU A 301 -16.93 20.02 29.10
C GLU A 301 -17.71 19.07 28.16
N GLU A 302 -18.91 19.46 27.74
CA GLU A 302 -19.74 18.70 26.83
C GLU A 302 -19.08 18.52 25.46
N VAL A 303 -18.38 19.54 24.94
CA VAL A 303 -17.63 19.45 23.67
C VAL A 303 -16.43 18.53 23.80
N ARG A 304 -15.70 18.60 24.91
CA ARG A 304 -14.57 17.71 25.19
C ARG A 304 -15.04 16.26 25.30
N LYS A 305 -16.15 16.01 26.02
CA LYS A 305 -16.75 14.69 26.14
C LYS A 305 -17.21 14.14 24.79
N LEU A 306 -17.83 14.97 23.98
CA LEU A 306 -18.24 14.61 22.61
C LEU A 306 -17.02 14.25 21.73
N ALA A 307 -15.93 15.01 21.85
CA ALA A 307 -14.69 14.73 21.14
C ALA A 307 -14.06 13.38 21.54
N GLU A 308 -14.07 13.04 22.84
CA GLU A 308 -13.64 11.71 23.32
C GLU A 308 -14.47 10.59 22.70
N LEU A 309 -15.80 10.73 22.71
CA LEU A 309 -16.69 9.70 22.15
C LEU A 309 -16.50 9.52 20.64
N PHE A 310 -16.31 10.61 19.89
CA PHE A 310 -16.01 10.51 18.46
C PHE A 310 -14.64 9.88 18.20
N GLN A 311 -13.62 10.23 18.96
CA GLN A 311 -12.29 9.63 18.87
C GLN A 311 -12.38 8.12 19.12
N GLU A 312 -13.06 7.69 20.18
CA GLU A 312 -13.26 6.29 20.52
C GLU A 312 -14.05 5.56 19.43
N ASN A 313 -15.17 6.13 18.93
CA ASN A 313 -15.92 5.52 17.83
C ASN A 313 -15.08 5.34 16.57
N PHE A 314 -14.25 6.30 16.18
CA PHE A 314 -13.40 6.17 15.01
C PHE A 314 -12.32 5.10 15.20
N LEU A 315 -11.76 4.98 16.41
CA LEU A 315 -10.82 3.91 16.72
C LEU A 315 -11.48 2.54 16.64
N LEU A 316 -12.64 2.36 17.29
CA LEU A 316 -13.39 1.11 17.27
C LEU A 316 -13.80 0.72 15.85
N THR A 317 -14.31 1.67 15.07
CA THR A 317 -14.66 1.46 13.66
C THR A 317 -13.44 1.00 12.86
N LYS A 318 -12.27 1.61 13.08
CA LYS A 318 -11.02 1.22 12.40
C LYS A 318 -10.59 -0.20 12.79
N ARG A 319 -10.67 -0.58 14.07
CA ARG A 319 -10.31 -1.93 14.54
C ARG A 319 -11.27 -2.99 14.02
N LEU A 320 -12.57 -2.74 14.12
CA LEU A 320 -13.59 -3.62 13.54
C LEU A 320 -13.41 -3.76 12.03
N GLY A 321 -13.10 -2.65 11.34
CA GLY A 321 -12.79 -2.66 9.91
C GLY A 321 -11.61 -3.59 9.55
N GLN A 322 -10.58 -3.63 10.37
CA GLN A 322 -9.45 -4.56 10.20
C GLN A 322 -9.85 -6.03 10.43
N LEU A 323 -10.74 -6.29 11.39
CA LEU A 323 -11.16 -7.64 11.74
C LEU A 323 -12.17 -8.24 10.76
N ILE A 324 -13.22 -7.49 10.39
CA ILE A 324 -14.40 -8.05 9.72
C ILE A 324 -14.88 -7.32 8.47
N ASP A 325 -14.52 -6.04 8.24
CA ASP A 325 -15.14 -5.25 7.18
C ASP A 325 -14.52 -5.46 5.81
N GLY A 326 -15.36 -5.30 4.79
CA GLY A 326 -14.96 -5.35 3.39
C GLY A 326 -14.37 -6.69 2.96
N LYS A 327 -13.59 -6.67 1.90
CA LYS A 327 -12.93 -7.85 1.32
C LYS A 327 -11.60 -8.19 2.02
N ASN A 328 -11.09 -7.32 2.86
CA ASN A 328 -9.76 -7.42 3.49
C ASN A 328 -9.82 -7.62 5.00
N GLY A 329 -11.02 -7.85 5.58
CA GLY A 329 -11.16 -8.19 6.99
C GLY A 329 -10.42 -9.50 7.32
N TRP A 330 -9.63 -9.51 8.38
CA TRP A 330 -8.76 -10.64 8.71
C TRP A 330 -9.52 -11.94 8.83
N LEU A 331 -10.67 -11.94 9.53
CA LEU A 331 -11.51 -13.13 9.70
C LEU A 331 -12.03 -13.72 8.37
N LYS A 332 -12.15 -12.89 7.32
CA LYS A 332 -12.57 -13.34 5.99
C LYS A 332 -11.44 -13.90 5.15
N LEU A 333 -10.20 -13.60 5.54
CA LEU A 333 -9.00 -13.98 4.80
C LEU A 333 -8.26 -15.16 5.44
N VAL A 334 -8.81 -15.72 6.52
CA VAL A 334 -8.27 -16.96 7.09
C VAL A 334 -8.62 -18.11 6.15
N SER A 335 -7.60 -18.74 5.60
CA SER A 335 -7.71 -19.92 4.75
C SER A 335 -8.00 -21.19 5.54
N GLU A 336 -8.26 -22.31 4.86
CA GLU A 336 -8.56 -23.60 5.49
C GLU A 336 -7.42 -24.13 6.36
N ASP A 337 -6.17 -23.76 6.06
CA ASP A 337 -4.99 -24.10 6.86
C ASP A 337 -4.84 -23.28 8.17
N GLY A 338 -5.83 -22.42 8.48
CA GLY A 338 -5.82 -21.56 9.67
C GLY A 338 -4.87 -20.37 9.58
N LYS A 339 -4.45 -19.99 8.38
CA LYS A 339 -3.49 -18.92 8.16
C LYS A 339 -4.07 -17.76 7.33
N ILE A 340 -3.39 -16.63 7.41
CA ILE A 340 -3.59 -15.49 6.54
C ILE A 340 -2.39 -15.35 5.60
N HIS A 341 -2.67 -15.36 4.29
CA HIS A 341 -1.68 -15.28 3.21
C HIS A 341 -1.64 -13.86 2.64
N GLY A 342 -0.98 -12.95 3.37
CA GLY A 342 -0.86 -11.55 2.95
C GLY A 342 0.10 -11.40 1.77
N HIS A 343 -0.39 -10.75 0.71
CA HIS A 343 0.41 -10.49 -0.49
C HIS A 343 1.31 -9.27 -0.30
N VAL A 344 2.59 -9.41 -0.67
CA VAL A 344 3.56 -8.32 -0.67
C VAL A 344 4.13 -8.12 -2.07
N ASN A 345 4.05 -6.90 -2.55
CA ASN A 345 4.74 -6.47 -3.76
C ASN A 345 6.05 -5.77 -3.34
N PRO A 346 7.23 -6.33 -3.63
CA PRO A 346 8.50 -5.80 -3.13
C PRO A 346 8.82 -4.39 -3.63
N ASN A 347 8.37 -4.02 -4.83
CA ASN A 347 8.56 -2.72 -5.44
C ASN A 347 7.20 -2.12 -5.86
N GLY A 348 6.30 -1.95 -4.89
CA GLY A 348 4.92 -1.52 -5.15
C GLY A 348 4.69 -0.01 -5.05
N ALA A 349 5.59 0.72 -4.40
CA ALA A 349 5.53 2.17 -4.28
C ALA A 349 6.49 2.84 -5.27
N ILE A 350 6.16 4.07 -5.69
CA ILE A 350 7.02 4.89 -6.56
C ILE A 350 8.43 5.10 -5.98
N THR A 351 8.55 5.04 -4.65
CA THR A 351 9.82 5.16 -3.92
C THR A 351 10.60 3.85 -3.82
N GLY A 352 10.16 2.77 -4.49
CA GLY A 352 10.78 1.44 -4.39
C GLY A 352 10.47 0.69 -3.10
N ARG A 353 9.57 1.19 -2.23
CA ARG A 353 9.15 0.48 -1.03
C ARG A 353 8.16 -0.63 -1.36
N ALA A 354 8.16 -1.68 -0.55
CA ALA A 354 7.16 -2.75 -0.62
C ALA A 354 5.76 -2.23 -0.25
N THR A 355 4.74 -2.80 -0.90
CA THR A 355 3.34 -2.56 -0.56
C THR A 355 2.65 -3.87 -0.23
N HIS A 356 1.69 -3.83 0.69
CA HIS A 356 0.99 -4.99 1.22
C HIS A 356 -0.50 -4.93 0.87
N ARG A 357 -1.10 -6.10 0.61
CA ARG A 357 -2.54 -6.25 0.34
C ARG A 357 -3.06 -7.63 0.72
N LYS A 358 -4.34 -7.76 0.93
CA LYS A 358 -5.07 -9.02 1.18
C LYS A 358 -4.54 -9.87 2.37
N PRO A 359 -4.44 -9.35 3.57
CA PRO A 359 -4.57 -8.00 4.04
C PRO A 359 -3.23 -7.25 4.05
N ASN A 360 -3.24 -5.96 4.45
CA ASN A 360 -2.01 -5.24 4.76
C ASN A 360 -1.55 -5.58 6.18
N ILE A 361 -0.75 -6.63 6.32
CA ILE A 361 -0.20 -7.10 7.62
C ILE A 361 0.75 -6.06 8.24
N ALA A 362 1.42 -5.23 7.43
CA ALA A 362 2.28 -4.17 7.96
C ALA A 362 1.53 -3.08 8.74
N GLN A 363 0.19 -3.02 8.61
CA GLN A 363 -0.67 -2.08 9.34
C GLN A 363 -1.32 -2.68 10.60
N VAL A 364 -0.92 -3.86 11.04
CA VAL A 364 -1.33 -4.38 12.35
C VAL A 364 -0.88 -3.39 13.42
N PRO A 365 -1.79 -2.94 14.31
CA PRO A 365 -1.50 -1.85 15.25
C PRO A 365 -0.29 -2.14 16.13
N HIS A 366 0.44 -1.08 16.50
CA HIS A 366 1.56 -1.20 17.45
C HIS A 366 1.04 -1.55 18.85
N VAL A 367 1.80 -2.34 19.61
CA VAL A 367 1.43 -2.79 20.98
C VAL A 367 1.13 -1.64 21.96
N GLY A 368 1.73 -0.49 21.77
CA GLY A 368 1.49 0.71 22.58
C GLY A 368 0.25 1.52 22.19
N THR A 369 -0.50 1.08 21.19
CA THR A 369 -1.78 1.70 20.81
C THR A 369 -2.94 0.91 21.39
N GLU A 370 -4.07 1.56 21.60
CA GLU A 370 -5.27 0.92 22.14
C GLU A 370 -5.71 -0.25 21.24
N TYR A 371 -5.97 -1.39 21.83
CA TYR A 371 -6.20 -2.71 21.19
C TYR A 371 -5.05 -3.19 20.30
N GLY A 372 -3.87 -2.58 20.39
CA GLY A 372 -2.74 -2.96 19.56
C GLY A 372 -2.13 -4.30 19.96
N LYS A 373 -2.04 -4.56 21.27
CA LYS A 373 -1.56 -5.83 21.80
C LYS A 373 -2.48 -6.97 21.39
N GLU A 374 -3.78 -6.81 21.62
CA GLU A 374 -4.82 -7.80 21.28
C GLU A 374 -4.81 -8.11 19.78
N CYS A 375 -4.72 -7.08 18.91
CA CYS A 375 -4.63 -7.28 17.47
C CYS A 375 -3.36 -8.05 17.05
N ARG A 376 -2.21 -7.82 17.71
CA ARG A 376 -0.96 -8.54 17.40
C ARG A 376 -0.96 -9.97 17.88
N GLU A 377 -1.56 -10.26 19.01
CA GLU A 377 -1.69 -11.60 19.56
C GLU A 377 -2.56 -12.54 18.70
N LEU A 378 -3.33 -11.98 17.74
CA LEU A 378 -4.05 -12.78 16.75
C LEU A 378 -3.12 -13.44 15.72
N PHE A 379 -1.95 -12.83 15.46
CA PHE A 379 -0.93 -13.36 14.56
C PHE A 379 0.08 -14.15 15.39
N THR A 380 -0.03 -15.46 15.31
CA THR A 380 0.69 -16.39 16.16
C THR A 380 1.49 -17.43 15.34
N VAL A 381 1.93 -18.46 16.00
CA VAL A 381 2.62 -19.61 15.41
C VAL A 381 1.98 -20.91 15.90
N PRO A 382 2.14 -22.05 15.19
CA PRO A 382 1.66 -23.32 15.66
C PRO A 382 2.28 -23.69 17.03
N GLU A 383 1.60 -24.54 17.78
CA GLU A 383 2.09 -25.06 19.05
C GLU A 383 3.49 -25.67 18.89
N GLY A 384 4.39 -25.39 19.82
CA GLY A 384 5.79 -25.82 19.79
C GLY A 384 6.71 -25.01 18.89
N TRP A 385 6.21 -23.96 18.22
CA TRP A 385 7.00 -23.04 17.39
C TRP A 385 7.23 -21.71 18.11
N TYR A 386 8.27 -20.99 17.67
CA TYR A 386 8.60 -19.67 18.16
C TYR A 386 8.56 -18.66 17.02
N GLN A 387 7.96 -17.49 17.26
CA GLN A 387 8.05 -16.38 16.34
C GLN A 387 9.32 -15.56 16.63
N VAL A 388 10.20 -15.45 15.62
CA VAL A 388 11.44 -14.67 15.73
C VAL A 388 11.25 -13.37 14.93
N GLY A 389 11.35 -12.24 15.62
CA GLY A 389 11.34 -10.91 15.03
C GLY A 389 12.77 -10.39 14.86
N ILE A 390 13.10 -9.92 13.64
CA ILE A 390 14.39 -9.28 13.34
C ILE A 390 14.10 -7.91 12.74
N ASP A 391 14.68 -6.87 13.33
CA ASP A 391 14.57 -5.49 12.84
C ASP A 391 15.95 -4.88 12.63
N ALA A 392 16.12 -4.15 11.52
CA ALA A 392 17.37 -3.48 11.22
C ALA A 392 17.45 -2.14 11.98
N CYS A 393 18.30 -2.09 12.99
CA CYS A 393 18.47 -0.92 13.81
C CYS A 393 18.96 0.30 12.98
N GLY A 394 18.17 1.38 12.97
CA GLY A 394 18.54 2.64 12.33
C GLY A 394 18.82 2.53 10.83
N LEU A 395 18.06 1.68 10.09
CA LEU A 395 18.32 1.37 8.69
C LEU A 395 18.47 2.62 7.81
N GLU A 396 17.54 3.57 7.92
CA GLU A 396 17.57 4.81 7.13
C GLU A 396 18.81 5.65 7.41
N LEU A 397 19.25 5.73 8.67
CA LEU A 397 20.47 6.47 9.04
C LEU A 397 21.72 5.77 8.55
N ARG A 398 21.73 4.44 8.51
CA ARG A 398 22.82 3.66 7.92
C ARG A 398 22.90 3.86 6.41
N CYS A 399 21.75 3.86 5.72
CA CYS A 399 21.70 4.19 4.29
C CYS A 399 22.18 5.63 4.03
N LEU A 400 21.70 6.61 4.82
CA LEU A 400 22.18 7.99 4.74
C LEU A 400 23.69 8.06 4.93
N SER A 401 24.24 7.41 5.94
CA SER A 401 25.67 7.41 6.25
C SER A 401 26.51 6.82 5.11
N HIS A 402 25.99 5.80 4.40
CA HIS A 402 26.65 5.26 3.22
C HIS A 402 26.82 6.32 2.13
N TYR A 403 25.77 7.07 1.82
CA TYR A 403 25.82 8.15 0.83
C TYR A 403 26.60 9.38 1.31
N MET A 404 26.71 9.58 2.62
CA MET A 404 27.51 10.67 3.19
C MET A 404 29.03 10.36 3.20
N TYR A 405 29.40 9.09 3.15
CA TYR A 405 30.80 8.65 3.28
C TYR A 405 31.83 9.45 2.46
N PRO A 406 31.58 9.79 1.16
CA PRO A 406 32.52 10.60 0.37
C PRO A 406 32.70 12.04 0.87
N PHE A 407 31.84 12.54 1.76
CA PHE A 407 31.81 13.93 2.22
C PHE A 407 32.27 14.10 3.67
N ASP A 408 32.31 13.00 4.46
CA ASP A 408 32.71 13.01 5.88
C ASP A 408 33.72 11.92 6.24
N ASN A 409 34.24 11.18 5.24
CA ASN A 409 35.16 10.05 5.45
C ASN A 409 34.61 8.98 6.42
N GLY A 410 33.31 8.83 6.48
CA GLY A 410 32.64 7.81 7.28
C GLY A 410 32.45 8.16 8.76
N GLU A 411 32.61 9.41 9.15
CA GLU A 411 32.41 9.85 10.55
C GLU A 411 30.96 9.56 11.02
N TYR A 412 29.98 9.92 10.19
CA TYR A 412 28.56 9.65 10.50
C TYR A 412 28.24 8.14 10.52
N ALA A 413 28.86 7.37 9.61
CA ALA A 413 28.70 5.92 9.56
C ALA A 413 29.27 5.24 10.81
N ASN A 414 30.45 5.68 11.27
CA ASN A 414 31.04 5.16 12.51
C ASN A 414 30.15 5.41 13.72
N GLU A 415 29.53 6.60 13.80
CA GLU A 415 28.58 6.92 14.87
C GLU A 415 27.31 6.07 14.79
N CYS A 416 26.81 5.80 13.58
CA CYS A 416 25.64 4.92 13.39
C CYS A 416 25.89 3.46 13.83
N VAL A 417 27.13 2.98 13.74
CA VAL A 417 27.48 1.58 14.02
C VAL A 417 27.98 1.41 15.45
N ASN A 418 28.83 2.29 15.93
CA ASN A 418 29.59 2.14 17.15
C ASN A 418 29.22 3.14 18.24
N GLY A 419 28.43 4.17 17.92
CA GLY A 419 28.02 5.23 18.85
C GLY A 419 26.51 5.34 19.04
N ASP A 420 26.07 6.54 19.47
CA ASP A 420 24.65 6.90 19.56
C ASP A 420 24.34 8.08 18.60
N ILE A 421 23.98 7.74 17.38
CA ILE A 421 23.64 8.69 16.34
C ILE A 421 22.49 9.63 16.71
N HIS A 422 21.56 9.18 17.54
CA HIS A 422 20.45 10.03 17.98
C HIS A 422 20.89 11.10 18.95
N THR A 423 21.82 10.78 19.84
CA THR A 423 22.46 11.78 20.72
C THR A 423 23.35 12.74 19.92
N LYS A 424 24.11 12.26 18.92
CA LYS A 424 24.87 13.14 18.02
C LYS A 424 23.95 14.12 17.27
N ASN A 425 22.83 13.63 16.73
CA ASN A 425 21.84 14.46 16.04
C ASN A 425 21.13 15.44 17.00
N GLN A 426 20.89 15.04 18.26
CA GLN A 426 20.35 15.90 19.31
C GLN A 426 21.25 17.12 19.54
N ILE A 427 22.54 16.89 19.73
CA ILE A 427 23.54 17.94 19.96
C ILE A 427 23.64 18.85 18.72
N ALA A 428 23.74 18.26 17.53
CA ALA A 428 23.85 19.01 16.28
C ALA A 428 22.63 19.91 16.01
N ALA A 429 21.41 19.44 16.29
CA ALA A 429 20.19 20.26 16.18
C ALA A 429 19.98 21.18 17.39
N GLY A 430 20.65 20.92 18.53
CA GLY A 430 20.45 21.65 19.78
C GLY A 430 19.11 21.35 20.45
N LEU A 431 18.67 20.08 20.36
CA LEU A 431 17.40 19.64 20.91
C LEU A 431 17.54 19.27 22.40
N PRO A 432 16.50 19.51 23.24
CA PRO A 432 16.58 19.20 24.66
C PRO A 432 16.57 17.70 24.95
N GLU A 433 15.91 16.90 24.11
CA GLU A 433 15.70 15.47 24.37
C GLU A 433 16.09 14.59 23.18
N ARG A 434 16.69 13.43 23.48
CA ARG A 434 17.08 12.42 22.50
C ARG A 434 15.90 11.89 21.66
N ASN A 435 14.73 11.73 22.27
CA ASN A 435 13.54 11.27 21.55
C ASN A 435 13.03 12.30 20.54
N MET A 436 13.17 13.59 20.85
CA MET A 436 12.88 14.66 19.88
C MET A 436 13.84 14.61 18.70
N ALA A 437 15.12 14.31 18.93
CA ALA A 437 16.11 14.17 17.87
C ALA A 437 15.78 12.98 16.94
N LYS A 438 15.31 11.89 17.50
CA LYS A 438 14.84 10.74 16.70
C LYS A 438 13.69 11.15 15.76
N THR A 439 12.68 11.85 16.26
CA THR A 439 11.56 12.32 15.45
C THR A 439 12.00 13.39 14.44
N PHE A 440 12.85 14.32 14.89
CA PHE A 440 13.40 15.39 14.05
C PHE A 440 14.17 14.84 12.85
N ILE A 441 15.13 13.93 13.06
CA ILE A 441 15.97 13.43 11.95
C ILE A 441 15.16 12.70 10.89
N TYR A 442 14.19 11.89 11.28
CA TYR A 442 13.30 11.24 10.32
C TYR A 442 12.37 12.24 9.60
N GLY A 443 11.79 13.21 10.32
CA GLY A 443 11.03 14.29 9.69
C GLY A 443 11.87 15.06 8.69
N PHE A 444 13.10 15.42 9.05
CA PHE A 444 14.06 16.11 8.19
C PHE A 444 14.38 15.31 6.93
N LEU A 445 14.70 14.01 7.06
CA LEU A 445 15.05 13.13 5.95
C LEU A 445 13.89 12.94 4.96
N TYR A 446 12.68 12.89 5.46
CA TYR A 446 11.46 12.76 4.63
C TYR A 446 10.92 14.10 4.15
N GLY A 447 11.69 15.20 4.28
CA GLY A 447 11.35 16.48 3.69
C GLY A 447 10.25 17.25 4.44
N ALA A 448 10.06 17.00 5.74
CA ALA A 448 9.12 17.77 6.54
C ALA A 448 9.42 19.28 6.43
N GLY A 449 8.39 20.09 6.18
CA GLY A 449 8.50 21.55 6.16
C GLY A 449 8.82 22.14 7.55
N ASP A 450 9.22 23.39 7.58
CA ASP A 450 9.67 24.07 8.82
C ASP A 450 8.58 24.10 9.90
N ALA A 451 7.30 24.27 9.52
CA ALA A 451 6.16 24.17 10.43
C ALA A 451 6.10 22.80 11.13
N LYS A 452 6.26 21.71 10.37
CA LYS A 452 6.23 20.34 10.93
C LYS A 452 7.43 20.06 11.83
N ILE A 453 8.61 20.55 11.45
CA ILE A 453 9.81 20.46 12.27
C ILE A 453 9.65 21.24 13.58
N GLY A 454 9.07 22.46 13.51
CA GLY A 454 8.76 23.26 14.70
C GLY A 454 7.82 22.54 15.66
N GLN A 455 6.75 21.92 15.15
CA GLN A 455 5.82 21.12 15.97
C GLN A 455 6.46 20.00 16.77
N ILE A 456 7.49 19.34 16.20
CA ILE A 456 8.23 18.23 16.89
C ILE A 456 8.80 18.70 18.23
N VAL A 457 9.14 19.99 18.34
CA VAL A 457 9.72 20.60 19.54
C VAL A 457 8.74 21.51 20.28
N GLY A 458 7.46 21.48 19.90
CA GLY A 458 6.43 22.37 20.51
C GLY A 458 6.60 23.85 20.14
N GLY A 459 7.27 24.15 19.01
CA GLY A 459 7.57 25.49 18.55
C GLY A 459 6.86 25.89 17.24
N THR A 460 7.22 27.06 16.72
CA THR A 460 6.66 27.64 15.48
C THR A 460 7.44 27.22 14.23
N ALA A 461 6.97 27.64 13.05
CA ALA A 461 7.69 27.41 11.77
C ALA A 461 9.07 28.11 11.77
N GLU A 462 9.19 29.33 12.36
CA GLU A 462 10.46 30.02 12.50
C GLU A 462 11.45 29.20 13.33
N HIS A 463 10.98 28.63 14.44
CA HIS A 463 11.80 27.75 15.27
C HIS A 463 12.23 26.48 14.50
N GLY A 464 11.35 25.90 13.68
CA GLY A 464 11.68 24.79 12.80
C GLY A 464 12.75 25.13 11.75
N ALA A 465 12.68 26.34 11.17
CA ALA A 465 13.69 26.85 10.23
C ALA A 465 15.05 27.04 10.90
N GLU A 466 15.08 27.56 12.13
CA GLU A 466 16.31 27.73 12.92
C GLU A 466 16.96 26.38 13.25
N LEU A 467 16.17 25.38 13.68
CA LEU A 467 16.64 24.02 13.94
C LEU A 467 17.27 23.40 12.70
N ARG A 468 16.60 23.50 11.56
CA ARG A 468 17.11 23.02 10.27
C ARG A 468 18.43 23.69 9.91
N LYS A 469 18.49 25.01 10.02
CA LYS A 469 19.70 25.80 9.73
C LYS A 469 20.88 25.40 10.63
N LYS A 470 20.63 25.26 11.94
CA LYS A 470 21.62 24.82 12.92
C LYS A 470 22.11 23.41 12.60
N PHE A 471 21.20 22.47 12.40
CA PHE A 471 21.55 21.09 12.09
C PHE A 471 22.40 20.98 10.81
N LEU A 472 22.04 21.68 9.72
CA LEU A 472 22.82 21.67 8.48
C LEU A 472 24.19 22.36 8.61
N LYS A 473 24.35 23.28 9.56
CA LYS A 473 25.63 23.89 9.87
C LYS A 473 26.56 22.89 10.59
N GLU A 474 26.02 22.15 11.54
CA GLU A 474 26.77 21.16 12.32
C GLU A 474 26.96 19.82 11.57
N THR A 475 26.21 19.59 10.49
CA THR A 475 26.30 18.40 9.64
C THR A 475 26.53 18.77 8.17
N PRO A 476 27.67 19.38 7.82
CA PRO A 476 27.92 19.90 6.47
C PRO A 476 27.94 18.83 5.38
N ALA A 477 28.23 17.58 5.70
CA ALA A 477 28.20 16.45 4.77
C ALA A 477 26.81 16.19 4.20
N ILE A 478 25.75 16.37 5.01
CA ILE A 478 24.36 16.25 4.52
C ILE A 478 24.08 17.33 3.46
N LYS A 479 24.49 18.56 3.70
CA LYS A 479 24.32 19.66 2.74
C LYS A 479 25.08 19.40 1.44
N LYS A 480 26.32 18.86 1.51
CA LYS A 480 27.08 18.46 0.34
C LYS A 480 26.39 17.34 -0.45
N LEU A 481 25.88 16.32 0.26
CA LEU A 481 25.12 15.24 -0.36
C LEU A 481 23.85 15.77 -1.08
N GLN A 482 23.06 16.65 -0.44
CA GLN A 482 21.90 17.27 -1.05
C GLN A 482 22.25 18.02 -2.34
N SER A 483 23.34 18.81 -2.31
CA SER A 483 23.83 19.55 -3.49
C SER A 483 24.30 18.60 -4.59
N TYR A 484 25.00 17.53 -4.24
CA TYR A 484 25.46 16.51 -5.18
C TYR A 484 24.27 15.82 -5.89
N VAL A 485 23.27 15.36 -5.13
CA VAL A 485 22.06 14.75 -5.70
C VAL A 485 21.32 15.73 -6.61
N LYS A 486 21.16 16.99 -6.18
CA LYS A 486 20.50 18.02 -6.99
C LYS A 486 21.22 18.26 -8.33
N ASN A 487 22.54 18.30 -8.32
CA ASN A 487 23.34 18.48 -9.54
C ASN A 487 23.20 17.27 -10.47
N LEU A 488 23.27 16.03 -9.93
CA LEU A 488 23.05 14.83 -10.74
C LEU A 488 21.67 14.83 -11.42
N LEU A 489 20.62 15.19 -10.68
CA LEU A 489 19.26 15.25 -11.23
C LEU A 489 19.14 16.28 -12.35
N SER A 490 19.83 17.41 -12.26
CA SER A 490 19.84 18.45 -13.31
C SER A 490 20.64 18.04 -14.55
N GLU A 491 21.71 17.25 -14.40
CA GLU A 491 22.53 16.75 -15.51
C GLU A 491 21.82 15.68 -16.34
N TYR A 492 21.01 14.84 -15.70
CA TYR A 492 20.33 13.74 -16.39
C TYR A 492 18.94 14.09 -16.90
N ASP A 493 18.48 15.36 -16.81
CA ASP A 493 17.14 15.82 -17.19
C ASP A 493 16.02 14.91 -16.64
N VAL A 494 16.27 14.33 -15.47
CA VAL A 494 15.30 13.53 -14.73
C VAL A 494 14.48 14.51 -13.92
N GLY A 495 13.45 15.04 -14.55
CA GLY A 495 12.46 15.87 -13.86
C GLY A 495 11.82 15.08 -12.71
N LEU A 496 11.89 15.62 -11.52
CA LEU A 496 11.09 15.18 -10.37
C LEU A 496 9.65 15.60 -10.55
#